data_15851be2cc21f41ae88a4162fd8fbdd2
#
_entry.id   15851be2cc21f41ae88a4162fd8fbdd2
#
_cell.length_a   1.000
_cell.length_b   1.000
_cell.length_c   1.000
_cell.angle_alpha   90.00
_cell.angle_beta   90.00
_cell.angle_gamma   90.00
#
_symmetry.space_group_name_H-M   'P 1'
#
loop_
_entity.id
_entity.type
_entity.pdbx_description
1 polymer ?
#
loop_
_entity_poly.entity_id
_entity_poly.type
_entity_poly.pdbx_seq_one_letter_code
_entity_poly.pdbx_strand_id
1 'polypeptide(L)'
;MKYYSTNKQAPVASLEEAVVKGLAGDKGLYMPEYIDSLDEEVIANMKNQSFHEIACTVAQMFFGEDIEPEVLDGIVKDTLSFETPVVPVKVISIA
;
A
#
# COMPACT_ATOMS: atom_id res chain seq x y z
N MET A 1 -8.36 -9.02 -1.23
CA MET A 1 -7.77 -8.79 0.11
C MET A 1 -8.86 -8.32 1.06
N LYS A 2 -8.91 -8.90 2.22
CA LYS A 2 -9.86 -8.49 3.27
C LYS A 2 -9.16 -7.64 4.32
N TYR A 3 -9.92 -6.83 5.02
CA TYR A 3 -9.42 -5.91 6.02
C TYR A 3 -10.11 -6.14 7.34
N TYR A 4 -9.36 -6.15 8.41
CA TYR A 4 -9.89 -6.31 9.76
C TYR A 4 -9.70 -5.03 10.57
N SER A 5 -10.55 -4.84 11.57
CA SER A 5 -10.41 -3.73 12.51
C SER A 5 -9.34 -4.05 13.55
N THR A 6 -8.53 -3.05 13.91
CA THR A 6 -7.53 -3.19 14.97
C THR A 6 -8.14 -3.54 16.33
N ASN A 7 -9.41 -3.18 16.55
CA ASN A 7 -10.13 -3.55 17.77
C ASN A 7 -10.77 -4.95 17.69
N LYS A 8 -10.81 -5.55 16.49
CA LYS A 8 -11.31 -6.91 16.24
C LYS A 8 -12.77 -7.15 16.63
N GLN A 9 -13.57 -6.11 16.71
CA GLN A 9 -14.99 -6.20 17.09
C GLN A 9 -15.93 -5.91 15.90
N ALA A 10 -15.42 -5.26 14.86
CA ALA A 10 -16.17 -5.04 13.64
C ALA A 10 -16.00 -6.21 12.68
N PRO A 11 -17.00 -6.48 11.79
CA PRO A 11 -16.86 -7.51 10.76
C PRO A 11 -15.68 -7.20 9.81
N VAL A 12 -15.11 -8.24 9.25
CA VAL A 12 -14.10 -8.12 8.20
C VAL A 12 -14.72 -7.42 6.99
N ALA A 13 -14.00 -6.49 6.40
CA ALA A 13 -14.49 -5.67 5.28
C ALA A 13 -13.71 -5.93 4.00
N SER A 14 -14.33 -5.66 2.86
CA SER A 14 -13.66 -5.61 1.57
C SER A 14 -12.89 -4.29 1.43
N LEU A 15 -12.06 -4.19 0.39
CA LEU A 15 -11.35 -2.94 0.11
C LEU A 15 -12.34 -1.78 -0.08
N GLU A 16 -13.41 -1.98 -0.85
CA GLU A 16 -14.42 -0.96 -1.09
C GLU A 16 -15.06 -0.48 0.21
N GLU A 17 -15.47 -1.41 1.06
CA GLU A 17 -16.09 -1.08 2.35
C GLU A 17 -15.11 -0.32 3.26
N ALA A 18 -13.85 -0.75 3.31
CA ALA A 18 -12.83 -0.10 4.15
C ALA A 18 -12.57 1.34 3.69
N VAL A 19 -12.48 1.57 2.39
CA VAL A 19 -12.24 2.91 1.83
C VAL A 19 -13.43 3.83 2.07
N VAL A 20 -14.64 3.35 1.84
CA VAL A 20 -15.85 4.16 2.00
C VAL A 20 -16.11 4.51 3.46
N LYS A 21 -15.92 3.57 4.38
CA LYS A 21 -16.13 3.81 5.81
C LYS A 21 -15.02 4.65 6.45
N GLY A 22 -13.78 4.45 6.02
CA GLY A 22 -12.62 5.08 6.66
C GLY A 22 -12.26 4.42 7.98
N LEU A 23 -13.10 4.55 8.99
CA LEU A 23 -12.94 3.86 10.28
C LEU A 23 -13.93 2.70 10.40
N ALA A 24 -13.52 1.65 11.09
CA ALA A 24 -14.40 0.53 11.39
C ALA A 24 -15.52 0.93 12.35
N GLY A 25 -16.61 0.17 12.35
CA GLY A 25 -17.76 0.45 13.23
C GLY A 25 -17.43 0.44 14.72
N ASP A 26 -16.37 -0.27 15.12
CA ASP A 26 -15.86 -0.32 16.49
C ASP A 26 -14.82 0.75 16.81
N LYS A 27 -14.66 1.74 15.91
CA LYS A 27 -13.69 2.84 15.97
C LYS A 27 -12.23 2.43 15.77
N GLY A 28 -11.99 1.16 15.39
CA GLY A 28 -10.65 0.70 15.03
C GLY A 28 -10.25 1.14 13.62
N LEU A 29 -8.98 0.94 13.31
CA LEU A 29 -8.45 1.17 11.97
C LEU A 29 -8.54 -0.11 11.15
N TYR A 30 -8.79 0.02 9.85
CA TYR A 30 -8.74 -1.12 8.95
C TYR A 30 -7.32 -1.45 8.57
N MET A 31 -6.96 -2.72 8.72
CA MET A 31 -5.64 -3.23 8.35
C MET A 31 -5.82 -4.43 7.41
N PRO A 32 -4.89 -4.63 6.46
CA PRO A 32 -4.97 -5.78 5.57
C PRO A 32 -4.85 -7.07 6.36
N GLU A 33 -5.57 -8.11 5.93
CA GLU A 33 -5.56 -9.42 6.57
C GLU A 33 -4.16 -10.04 6.60
N TYR A 34 -3.37 -9.79 5.56
CA TYR A 34 -1.99 -10.24 5.46
C TYR A 34 -1.19 -9.26 4.59
N ILE A 35 0.11 -9.31 4.73
CA ILE A 35 1.04 -8.56 3.90
C ILE A 35 1.98 -9.55 3.24
N ASP A 36 1.89 -9.65 1.91
CA ASP A 36 2.76 -10.55 1.15
C ASP A 36 4.19 -10.06 1.14
N SER A 37 5.12 -11.00 1.05
CA SER A 37 6.53 -10.69 0.83
C SER A 37 6.81 -10.62 -0.67
N LEU A 38 7.69 -9.71 -1.06
CA LEU A 38 8.16 -9.62 -2.44
C LEU A 38 9.23 -10.69 -2.68
N ASP A 39 9.24 -11.26 -3.90
CA ASP A 39 10.28 -12.20 -4.30
C ASP A 39 11.65 -11.52 -4.34
N GLU A 40 12.71 -12.28 -4.09
CA GLU A 40 14.08 -11.76 -4.13
C GLU A 40 14.44 -11.16 -5.48
N GLU A 41 13.96 -11.75 -6.58
CA GLU A 41 14.16 -11.21 -7.92
C GLU A 41 13.53 -9.83 -8.10
N VAL A 42 12.32 -9.65 -7.57
CA VAL A 42 11.61 -8.38 -7.61
C VAL A 42 12.37 -7.32 -6.83
N ILE A 43 12.84 -7.67 -5.64
CA ILE A 43 13.64 -6.76 -4.79
C ILE A 43 14.95 -6.39 -5.49
N ALA A 44 15.63 -7.35 -6.09
CA ALA A 44 16.87 -7.12 -6.81
C ALA A 44 16.69 -6.18 -8.01
N ASN A 45 15.55 -6.26 -8.69
CA ASN A 45 15.24 -5.41 -9.83
C ASN A 45 14.81 -4.00 -9.45
N MET A 46 14.36 -3.78 -8.21
CA MET A 46 13.87 -2.47 -7.75
C MET A 46 14.89 -1.35 -7.90
N LYS A 47 16.17 -1.64 -7.71
CA LYS A 47 17.23 -0.62 -7.84
C LYS A 47 17.41 -0.13 -9.28
N ASN A 48 16.90 -0.88 -10.26
CA ASN A 48 16.92 -0.52 -11.68
C ASN A 48 15.60 0.05 -12.17
N GLN A 49 14.60 0.18 -11.28
CA GLN A 49 13.27 0.66 -11.61
C GLN A 49 13.10 2.11 -11.16
N SER A 50 12.22 2.83 -11.85
CA SER A 50 11.82 4.17 -11.42
C SER A 50 10.95 4.08 -10.17
N PHE A 51 10.81 5.18 -9.45
CA PHE A 51 9.91 5.26 -8.30
C PHE A 51 8.48 4.85 -8.67
N HIS A 52 8.02 5.29 -9.85
CA HIS A 52 6.69 4.95 -10.35
C HIS A 52 6.52 3.43 -10.53
N GLU A 53 7.51 2.76 -11.11
CA GLU A 53 7.48 1.31 -11.32
C GLU A 53 7.45 0.55 -9.99
N ILE A 54 8.23 0.99 -9.01
CA ILE A 54 8.23 0.41 -7.66
C ILE A 54 6.87 0.60 -7.00
N ALA A 55 6.30 1.80 -7.11
CA ALA A 55 4.99 2.10 -6.55
C ALA A 55 3.90 1.23 -7.17
N CYS A 56 3.94 1.00 -8.49
CA CYS A 56 3.00 0.12 -9.17
C CYS A 56 3.11 -1.33 -8.68
N THR A 57 4.34 -1.82 -8.49
CA THR A 57 4.58 -3.18 -7.98
C THR A 57 3.98 -3.35 -6.58
N VAL A 58 4.22 -2.41 -5.68
CA VAL A 58 3.69 -2.46 -4.32
C VAL A 58 2.16 -2.35 -4.33
N ALA A 59 1.60 -1.45 -5.14
CA ALA A 59 0.16 -1.29 -5.25
C ALA A 59 -0.52 -2.56 -5.78
N GLN A 60 0.09 -3.24 -6.75
CA GLN A 60 -0.42 -4.52 -7.27
C GLN A 60 -0.45 -5.60 -6.18
N MET A 61 0.55 -5.61 -5.32
CA MET A 61 0.63 -6.56 -4.23
C MET A 61 -0.54 -6.39 -3.25
N PHE A 62 -0.93 -5.16 -2.93
CA PHE A 62 -2.01 -4.88 -1.99
C PHE A 62 -3.41 -4.88 -2.64
N PHE A 63 -3.53 -4.37 -3.84
CA PHE A 63 -4.83 -4.08 -4.45
C PHE A 63 -5.11 -4.84 -5.75
N GLY A 64 -4.17 -5.66 -6.22
CA GLY A 64 -4.28 -6.35 -7.51
C GLY A 64 -5.47 -7.31 -7.63
N GLU A 65 -5.96 -7.83 -6.50
CA GLU A 65 -7.14 -8.71 -6.49
C GLU A 65 -8.45 -7.93 -6.59
N ASP A 66 -8.47 -6.69 -6.12
CA ASP A 66 -9.69 -5.90 -5.99
C ASP A 66 -9.85 -4.83 -7.08
N ILE A 67 -8.76 -4.45 -7.73
CA ILE A 67 -8.74 -3.38 -8.73
C ILE A 67 -8.04 -3.88 -9.99
N GLU A 68 -8.62 -3.63 -11.16
CA GLU A 68 -7.99 -4.01 -12.42
C GLU A 68 -6.63 -3.32 -12.59
N PRO A 69 -5.61 -4.01 -13.16
CA PRO A 69 -4.27 -3.46 -13.28
C PRO A 69 -4.20 -2.11 -14.01
N GLU A 70 -4.98 -1.93 -15.07
CA GLU A 70 -5.01 -0.67 -15.83
C GLU A 70 -5.55 0.48 -15.00
N VAL A 71 -6.62 0.23 -14.24
CA VAL A 71 -7.23 1.23 -13.35
C VAL A 71 -6.27 1.57 -12.22
N LEU A 72 -5.65 0.55 -11.63
CA LEU A 72 -4.69 0.73 -10.54
C LEU A 72 -3.48 1.55 -10.99
N ASP A 73 -2.93 1.26 -12.17
CA ASP A 73 -1.81 2.02 -12.73
C ASP A 73 -2.17 3.50 -12.93
N GLY A 74 -3.38 3.78 -13.41
CA GLY A 74 -3.88 5.15 -13.55
C GLY A 74 -3.99 5.86 -12.22
N ILE A 75 -4.47 5.21 -11.18
CA ILE A 75 -4.58 5.78 -9.83
C ILE A 75 -3.18 6.09 -9.28
N VAL A 76 -2.23 5.18 -9.44
CA VAL A 76 -0.85 5.38 -8.97
C VAL A 76 -0.22 6.57 -9.69
N LYS A 77 -0.40 6.69 -11.01
CA LYS A 77 0.11 7.83 -11.78
C LYS A 77 -0.44 9.16 -11.30
N ASP A 78 -1.75 9.24 -11.08
CA ASP A 78 -2.39 10.45 -10.59
C ASP A 78 -1.93 10.82 -9.19
N THR A 79 -1.81 9.82 -8.31
CA THR A 79 -1.40 10.04 -6.92
C THR A 79 0.05 10.49 -6.82
N LEU A 80 0.93 9.96 -7.66
CA LEU A 80 2.36 10.22 -7.64
C LEU A 80 2.81 11.15 -8.78
N SER A 81 1.97 12.11 -9.14
CA SER A 81 2.27 13.08 -10.20
C SER A 81 3.27 14.16 -9.78
N PHE A 82 3.58 14.26 -8.49
CA PHE A 82 4.56 15.20 -7.95
C PHE A 82 5.92 14.54 -7.73
N GLU A 83 6.96 15.35 -7.62
CA GLU A 83 8.30 14.85 -7.36
C GLU A 83 8.40 14.28 -5.94
N THR A 84 9.03 13.09 -5.86
CA THR A 84 9.28 12.44 -4.57
C THR A 84 10.76 12.00 -4.53
N PRO A 85 11.71 12.96 -4.51
CA PRO A 85 13.11 12.62 -4.53
C PRO A 85 13.55 11.90 -3.26
N VAL A 86 14.46 10.95 -3.42
CA VAL A 86 15.11 10.32 -2.27
C VAL A 86 16.21 11.28 -1.80
N VAL A 87 16.09 11.74 -0.56
CA VAL A 87 17.04 12.69 0.00
C VAL A 87 17.78 12.05 1.18
N PRO A 88 19.07 12.38 1.38
CA PRO A 88 19.78 11.88 2.54
C PRO A 88 19.24 12.49 3.82
N VAL A 89 19.08 11.65 4.83
CA VAL A 89 18.59 12.07 6.16
C VAL A 89 19.78 12.13 7.10
N LYS A 90 19.93 13.28 7.80
CA LYS A 90 20.96 13.40 8.81
C LYS A 90 20.56 12.63 10.07
N VAL A 91 21.35 11.61 10.38
CA VAL A 91 21.13 10.84 11.60
C VAL A 91 21.76 11.58 12.77
N ILE A 92 20.94 11.94 13.77
CA ILE A 92 21.42 12.53 15.01
C ILE A 92 21.54 11.40 16.02
N SER A 93 22.79 11.10 16.42
CA SER A 93 23.05 10.13 17.48
C SER A 93 22.84 10.82 18.82
N ILE A 94 21.91 10.31 19.61
CA ILE A 94 21.70 10.75 20.99
C ILE A 94 22.49 9.79 21.88
N ALA A 95 23.59 10.25 22.38
CA ALA A 95 24.41 9.45 23.28
C ALA A 95 23.90 9.56 24.71
#